data_dcdd9d0855057c205aaace3d52f6508f
#
_entry.id   dcdd9d0855057c205aaace3d52f6508f
#
_cell.length_a   1.000
_cell.length_b   1.000
_cell.length_c   1.000
_cell.angle_alpha   90.00
_cell.angle_beta   90.00
_cell.angle_gamma   90.00
#
_symmetry.space_group_name_H-M   'P 1'
#
loop_
_entity.id
_entity.type
_entity.pdbx_description
1 polymer ?
#
loop_
_entity_poly.entity_id
_entity_poly.type
_entity_poly.pdbx_seq_one_letter_code
_entity_poly.pdbx_strand_id
1 'polypeptide(L)'
;MACFQKAGIFFASALFALSHGPAHADEERLGEVNLPISCTPAAQQQFNRALAMQHSFFFPETVKAFTALAEKEPSCAMAYWGIAISQRPNPLVGPFPGDVLKRGWEAIEKARAASQKTEREIAWIEALATFYQDYATVPQQRRTADYEAAMARLWARYPDDAEAGIFYALALNEAADPADKTYVRELKAADILERLEAKYPEHPGIPHYIIHSYDYPELAMRGVFAASRCARLAVSAPHALHMPSHIYSTLGMWQEAISSDRAADDATIAYTARVNPQAAADPAQDPGRYHFLDFLTNAYLQLGQDQEAKRIVDARDSFAEYPAGFRYSGHTAFAAIPVRYAFERAAWAEAATLAIPKTPFAQAEAIAWFGRAIGAARSGDMTKAREAIDRLGVLKDKLAKANDDYWAGQVAIQEQAAGAWPALAEGRKADAIAAMRVAADLEDRSGKTVAMENRLSPIRELLGELLLDANEPAQALKEFEASLRNNPNRYRSLAGAAKAAERTGDQAQARRYYERLVTLAARADGARSDVIAAKQYLAGR
;
A
#
# COMPACT_ATOMS: atom_id res chain seq x y z
N MET A 1 66.81 -11.87 -55.79
CA MET A 1 67.42 -11.29 -54.61
C MET A 1 66.65 -10.02 -54.29
N ALA A 2 65.67 -10.06 -53.45
CA ALA A 2 64.82 -8.91 -53.12
C ALA A 2 64.81 -8.67 -51.61
N CYS A 3 65.25 -7.48 -51.28
CA CYS A 3 65.41 -6.97 -49.91
C CYS A 3 64.00 -6.50 -49.43
N PHE A 4 63.50 -7.08 -48.31
CA PHE A 4 62.28 -6.59 -47.67
C PHE A 4 62.64 -5.72 -46.47
N GLN A 5 62.30 -4.41 -46.59
CA GLN A 5 62.36 -3.46 -45.48
C GLN A 5 61.09 -3.63 -44.62
N LYS A 6 61.24 -3.82 -43.32
CA LYS A 6 60.19 -3.79 -42.31
C LYS A 6 59.94 -2.35 -41.90
N ALA A 7 58.75 -1.86 -42.16
CA ALA A 7 58.25 -0.58 -41.63
C ALA A 7 57.60 -0.85 -40.25
N GLY A 8 58.16 -0.24 -39.20
CA GLY A 8 57.58 -0.25 -37.85
C GLY A 8 56.52 0.85 -37.72
N ILE A 9 55.32 0.45 -37.33
CA ILE A 9 54.24 1.36 -37.01
C ILE A 9 54.26 1.63 -35.50
N PHE A 10 54.58 2.87 -35.12
CA PHE A 10 54.45 3.35 -33.75
C PHE A 10 52.98 3.72 -33.50
N PHE A 11 52.31 2.98 -32.60
CA PHE A 11 51.02 3.39 -32.04
C PHE A 11 51.27 4.38 -30.89
N ALA A 12 50.91 5.62 -31.10
CA ALA A 12 50.84 6.63 -30.03
C ALA A 12 49.53 6.44 -29.28
N SER A 13 49.59 5.93 -28.05
CA SER A 13 48.45 5.85 -27.14
C SER A 13 48.16 7.24 -26.59
N ALA A 14 47.12 7.90 -27.11
CA ALA A 14 46.58 9.10 -26.50
C ALA A 14 45.78 8.72 -25.25
N LEU A 15 46.30 9.02 -24.05
CA LEU A 15 45.53 9.00 -22.82
C LEU A 15 44.50 10.13 -22.87
N PHE A 16 43.22 9.80 -23.10
CA PHE A 16 42.13 10.70 -22.81
C PHE A 16 41.92 10.72 -21.28
N ALA A 17 42.35 11.81 -20.65
CA ALA A 17 41.98 12.14 -19.29
C ALA A 17 40.49 12.51 -19.32
N LEU A 18 39.63 11.58 -18.90
CA LEU A 18 38.23 11.88 -18.57
C LEU A 18 38.22 12.82 -17.35
N SER A 19 38.10 14.11 -17.61
CA SER A 19 37.77 15.08 -16.58
C SER A 19 36.35 14.73 -16.06
N HIS A 20 36.27 14.14 -14.87
CA HIS A 20 35.05 14.06 -14.12
C HIS A 20 34.68 15.52 -13.76
N GLY A 21 33.76 16.09 -14.48
CA GLY A 21 33.08 17.32 -14.07
C GLY A 21 32.41 17.08 -12.71
N PRO A 22 32.13 18.15 -11.94
CA PRO A 22 31.45 18.00 -10.67
C PRO A 22 30.16 17.21 -10.92
N ALA A 23 29.93 16.17 -10.08
CA ALA A 23 28.70 15.40 -10.08
C ALA A 23 27.55 16.43 -10.02
N HIS A 24 26.78 16.55 -11.09
CA HIS A 24 25.51 17.26 -11.05
C HIS A 24 24.74 16.65 -9.89
N ALA A 25 24.40 17.46 -8.88
CA ALA A 25 23.38 17.10 -7.92
C ALA A 25 22.19 16.62 -8.76
N ASP A 26 21.78 15.36 -8.58
CA ASP A 26 20.65 14.81 -9.33
C ASP A 26 19.51 15.81 -9.24
N GLU A 27 19.09 16.36 -10.36
CA GLU A 27 18.05 17.36 -10.43
C GLU A 27 16.76 16.72 -9.91
N GLU A 28 16.20 17.29 -8.83
CA GLU A 28 15.01 16.74 -8.16
C GLU A 28 13.85 16.68 -9.16
N ARG A 29 13.39 15.49 -9.51
CA ARG A 29 12.27 15.26 -10.43
C ARG A 29 11.00 14.95 -9.66
N LEU A 30 10.05 15.89 -9.68
CA LEU A 30 8.77 15.85 -8.98
C LEU A 30 7.56 15.97 -9.92
N GLY A 31 7.78 16.08 -11.25
CA GLY A 31 6.76 16.42 -12.21
C GLY A 31 6.49 17.93 -12.26
N GLU A 32 5.47 18.34 -13.02
CA GLU A 32 5.12 19.74 -13.25
C GLU A 32 3.77 20.08 -12.62
N VAL A 33 3.75 21.13 -11.80
CA VAL A 33 2.56 21.65 -11.12
C VAL A 33 2.52 23.16 -11.30
N ASN A 34 1.35 23.69 -11.58
CA ASN A 34 1.15 25.13 -11.70
C ASN A 34 -0.19 25.58 -11.12
N LEU A 35 -0.18 25.98 -9.86
CA LEU A 35 -1.30 26.71 -9.23
C LEU A 35 -0.87 28.17 -9.05
N PRO A 36 -1.36 29.12 -9.87
CA PRO A 36 -0.99 30.53 -9.75
C PRO A 36 -1.37 31.08 -8.37
N ILE A 37 -0.44 31.80 -7.73
CA ILE A 37 -0.68 32.49 -6.46
C ILE A 37 -0.38 33.99 -6.57
N SER A 38 -0.99 34.79 -5.70
CA SER A 38 -0.84 36.26 -5.73
C SER A 38 0.43 36.78 -5.00
N CYS A 39 1.39 35.88 -4.70
CA CYS A 39 2.63 36.21 -4.02
C CYS A 39 3.74 36.56 -5.05
N THR A 40 4.99 36.72 -4.60
CA THR A 40 6.09 37.05 -5.51
C THR A 40 6.40 35.93 -6.49
N PRO A 41 7.03 36.21 -7.66
CA PRO A 41 7.45 35.17 -8.60
C PRO A 41 8.37 34.10 -7.97
N ALA A 42 9.21 34.48 -7.00
CA ALA A 42 10.07 33.57 -6.27
C ALA A 42 9.24 32.64 -5.35
N ALA A 43 8.20 33.18 -4.72
CA ALA A 43 7.24 32.39 -3.94
C ALA A 43 6.45 31.42 -4.82
N GLN A 44 6.02 31.86 -6.02
CA GLN A 44 5.32 31.00 -6.99
C GLN A 44 6.13 29.74 -7.33
N GLN A 45 7.41 29.89 -7.61
CA GLN A 45 8.26 28.76 -7.96
C GLN A 45 8.42 27.78 -6.77
N GLN A 46 8.66 28.32 -5.57
CA GLN A 46 8.77 27.51 -4.36
C GLN A 46 7.44 26.82 -4.01
N PHE A 47 6.32 27.51 -4.21
CA PHE A 47 4.99 26.98 -3.99
C PHE A 47 4.69 25.80 -4.93
N ASN A 48 4.93 25.95 -6.24
CA ASN A 48 4.70 24.88 -7.21
C ASN A 48 5.54 23.63 -6.90
N ARG A 49 6.82 23.81 -6.49
CA ARG A 49 7.66 22.70 -6.04
C ARG A 49 7.09 22.01 -4.80
N ALA A 50 6.67 22.77 -3.79
CA ALA A 50 6.07 22.22 -2.58
C ALA A 50 4.74 21.50 -2.88
N LEU A 51 3.95 22.03 -3.83
CA LEU A 51 2.70 21.42 -4.25
C LEU A 51 2.92 20.11 -5.03
N ALA A 52 3.98 20.02 -5.84
CA ALA A 52 4.37 18.77 -6.51
C ALA A 52 4.74 17.67 -5.49
N MET A 53 5.46 18.04 -4.41
CA MET A 53 5.71 17.14 -3.28
C MET A 53 4.42 16.76 -2.55
N GLN A 54 3.47 17.67 -2.38
CA GLN A 54 2.15 17.40 -1.80
C GLN A 54 1.40 16.34 -2.62
N HIS A 55 1.36 16.50 -3.94
CA HIS A 55 0.73 15.54 -4.85
C HIS A 55 1.39 14.15 -4.86
N SER A 56 2.66 14.09 -4.52
CA SER A 56 3.44 12.85 -4.39
C SER A 56 3.42 12.26 -2.98
N PHE A 57 2.64 12.83 -2.04
CA PHE A 57 2.56 12.47 -0.61
C PHE A 57 3.93 12.46 0.09
N PHE A 58 4.84 13.33 -0.35
CA PHE A 58 6.14 13.50 0.28
C PHE A 58 6.07 14.49 1.46
N PHE A 59 5.17 14.21 2.40
CA PHE A 59 4.72 15.12 3.45
C PHE A 59 5.82 15.73 4.34
N PRO A 60 6.89 15.02 4.78
CA PRO A 60 7.93 15.64 5.59
C PRO A 60 8.60 16.83 4.90
N GLU A 61 8.88 16.70 3.61
CA GLU A 61 9.49 17.77 2.81
C GLU A 61 8.48 18.85 2.42
N THR A 62 7.24 18.45 2.14
CA THR A 62 6.15 19.38 1.84
C THR A 62 5.91 20.38 2.98
N VAL A 63 5.77 19.87 4.23
CA VAL A 63 5.58 20.73 5.42
C VAL A 63 6.75 21.71 5.59
N LYS A 64 8.00 21.24 5.45
CA LYS A 64 9.19 22.10 5.53
C LYS A 64 9.19 23.17 4.45
N ALA A 65 8.86 22.80 3.19
CA ALA A 65 8.87 23.74 2.09
C ALA A 65 7.83 24.84 2.23
N PHE A 66 6.59 24.52 2.58
CA PHE A 66 5.56 25.54 2.82
C PHE A 66 5.84 26.38 4.07
N THR A 67 6.42 25.81 5.12
CA THR A 67 6.82 26.56 6.31
C THR A 67 7.91 27.57 5.95
N ALA A 68 8.96 27.15 5.25
CA ALA A 68 10.02 28.04 4.81
C ALA A 68 9.52 29.16 3.86
N LEU A 69 8.50 28.86 3.03
CA LEU A 69 7.85 29.86 2.20
C LEU A 69 7.09 30.89 3.05
N ALA A 70 6.30 30.45 4.03
CA ALA A 70 5.56 31.33 4.93
C ALA A 70 6.48 32.21 5.79
N GLU A 71 7.66 31.72 6.20
CA GLU A 71 8.68 32.48 6.92
C GLU A 71 9.29 33.60 6.06
N LYS A 72 9.53 33.31 4.77
CA LYS A 72 10.08 34.30 3.83
C LYS A 72 9.06 35.34 3.39
N GLU A 73 7.81 34.95 3.19
CA GLU A 73 6.72 35.79 2.73
C GLU A 73 5.49 35.67 3.65
N PRO A 74 5.52 36.25 4.85
CA PRO A 74 4.44 36.13 5.84
C PRO A 74 3.09 36.69 5.38
N SER A 75 3.08 37.53 4.34
CA SER A 75 1.86 38.07 3.74
C SER A 75 1.19 37.11 2.76
N CYS A 76 1.88 36.04 2.31
CA CYS A 76 1.41 35.10 1.31
C CYS A 76 0.41 34.09 1.94
N ALA A 77 -0.88 34.27 1.70
CA ALA A 77 -1.94 33.43 2.25
C ALA A 77 -1.83 31.96 1.82
N MET A 78 -1.44 31.73 0.55
CA MET A 78 -1.34 30.37 0.00
C MET A 78 -0.18 29.57 0.60
N ALA A 79 0.85 30.20 1.18
CA ALA A 79 1.88 29.49 1.92
C ALA A 79 1.29 28.82 3.18
N TYR A 80 0.41 29.50 3.89
CA TYR A 80 -0.28 28.93 5.06
C TYR A 80 -1.35 27.90 4.67
N TRP A 81 -2.05 28.08 3.54
CA TRP A 81 -2.88 27.04 2.95
C TRP A 81 -2.07 25.77 2.68
N GLY A 82 -0.86 25.93 2.12
CA GLY A 82 0.07 24.82 1.88
C GLY A 82 0.47 24.09 3.16
N ILE A 83 0.73 24.84 4.26
CA ILE A 83 0.97 24.25 5.57
C ILE A 83 -0.28 23.47 6.01
N ALA A 84 -1.47 24.04 5.91
CA ALA A 84 -2.70 23.39 6.35
C ALA A 84 -2.94 22.07 5.58
N ILE A 85 -2.89 22.08 4.24
CA ILE A 85 -3.14 20.87 3.45
C ILE A 85 -2.13 19.75 3.77
N SER A 86 -0.87 20.11 4.06
CA SER A 86 0.20 19.16 4.36
C SER A 86 0.17 18.62 5.80
N GLN A 87 -0.64 19.18 6.71
CA GLN A 87 -0.91 18.57 8.01
C GLN A 87 -1.74 17.27 7.91
N ARG A 88 -2.30 16.97 6.77
CA ARG A 88 -3.03 15.72 6.48
C ARG A 88 -2.07 14.73 5.81
N PRO A 89 -1.28 13.93 6.58
CA PRO A 89 -0.13 13.20 6.02
C PRO A 89 -0.49 12.08 5.05
N ASN A 90 -1.69 11.57 5.08
CA ASN A 90 -2.30 10.76 4.02
C ASN A 90 -3.81 10.99 4.12
N PRO A 91 -4.41 11.76 3.22
CA PRO A 91 -5.82 12.12 3.33
C PRO A 91 -6.77 10.92 3.28
N LEU A 92 -6.32 9.81 2.70
CA LEU A 92 -7.11 8.58 2.57
C LEU A 92 -7.09 7.71 3.85
N VAL A 93 -6.31 8.12 4.86
CA VAL A 93 -6.13 7.37 6.11
C VAL A 93 -6.51 8.25 7.29
N GLY A 94 -7.51 7.86 8.04
CA GLY A 94 -7.95 8.58 9.24
C GLY A 94 -8.28 7.60 10.37
N PRO A 95 -8.74 8.09 11.50
CA PRO A 95 -8.86 9.51 11.90
C PRO A 95 -7.52 10.16 12.23
N PHE A 96 -7.40 11.48 11.96
CA PHE A 96 -6.21 12.24 12.30
C PHE A 96 -6.18 12.63 13.78
N PRO A 97 -4.99 12.63 14.42
CA PRO A 97 -4.82 13.06 15.80
C PRO A 97 -5.23 14.53 16.00
N GLY A 98 -5.76 14.83 17.18
CA GLY A 98 -6.27 16.18 17.50
C GLY A 98 -5.22 17.28 17.43
N ASP A 99 -3.95 17.00 17.75
CA ASP A 99 -2.84 17.94 17.63
C ASP A 99 -2.51 18.26 16.16
N VAL A 100 -2.63 17.28 15.26
CA VAL A 100 -2.49 17.48 13.81
C VAL A 100 -3.60 18.36 13.28
N LEU A 101 -4.84 18.10 13.67
CA LEU A 101 -6.00 18.90 13.29
C LEU A 101 -5.91 20.34 13.81
N LYS A 102 -5.42 20.52 15.04
CA LYS A 102 -5.17 21.83 15.64
C LYS A 102 -4.16 22.64 14.82
N ARG A 103 -3.01 22.06 14.47
CA ARG A 103 -2.01 22.73 13.64
C ARG A 103 -2.55 23.12 12.26
N GLY A 104 -3.36 22.25 11.64
CA GLY A 104 -4.02 22.55 10.38
C GLY A 104 -4.99 23.74 10.49
N TRP A 105 -5.80 23.77 11.55
CA TRP A 105 -6.69 24.89 11.82
C TRP A 105 -5.94 26.22 12.07
N GLU A 106 -4.90 26.19 12.89
CA GLU A 106 -4.04 27.37 13.13
C GLU A 106 -3.41 27.90 11.83
N ALA A 107 -3.06 27.03 10.89
CA ALA A 107 -2.57 27.44 9.58
C ALA A 107 -3.68 28.08 8.72
N ILE A 108 -4.92 27.57 8.76
CA ILE A 108 -6.07 28.20 8.12
C ILE A 108 -6.32 29.62 8.67
N GLU A 109 -6.29 29.80 9.98
CA GLU A 109 -6.44 31.12 10.61
C GLU A 109 -5.36 32.11 10.14
N LYS A 110 -4.11 31.65 10.03
CA LYS A 110 -3.02 32.45 9.48
C LYS A 110 -3.24 32.79 7.99
N ALA A 111 -3.73 31.84 7.17
CA ALA A 111 -4.07 32.09 5.78
C ALA A 111 -5.18 33.16 5.65
N ARG A 112 -6.21 33.10 6.49
CA ARG A 112 -7.27 34.10 6.56
C ARG A 112 -6.75 35.48 6.94
N ALA A 113 -5.81 35.56 7.88
CA ALA A 113 -5.23 36.82 8.37
C ALA A 113 -4.21 37.44 7.38
N ALA A 114 -3.54 36.63 6.55
CA ALA A 114 -2.54 37.10 5.60
C ALA A 114 -3.16 38.09 4.61
N SER A 115 -2.40 39.13 4.22
CA SER A 115 -2.92 40.26 3.41
C SER A 115 -2.91 40.01 1.89
N GLN A 116 -2.01 39.17 1.40
CA GLN A 116 -1.90 38.84 -0.03
C GLN A 116 -2.73 37.60 -0.38
N LYS A 117 -3.91 37.83 -0.95
CA LYS A 117 -4.78 36.82 -1.51
C LYS A 117 -5.85 37.39 -2.41
N THR A 118 -6.15 36.68 -3.46
CA THR A 118 -7.25 36.94 -4.39
C THR A 118 -8.56 36.31 -3.91
N GLU A 119 -9.69 36.64 -4.53
CA GLU A 119 -10.98 35.96 -4.27
C GLU A 119 -10.91 34.46 -4.55
N ARG A 120 -10.14 34.01 -5.56
CA ARG A 120 -9.94 32.61 -5.86
C ARG A 120 -9.17 31.92 -4.73
N GLU A 121 -8.11 32.54 -4.23
CA GLU A 121 -7.32 31.98 -3.11
C GLU A 121 -8.11 31.96 -1.81
N ILE A 122 -8.98 32.95 -1.57
CA ILE A 122 -9.94 32.91 -0.47
C ILE A 122 -10.85 31.68 -0.60
N ALA A 123 -11.37 31.40 -1.81
CA ALA A 123 -12.21 30.23 -2.02
C ALA A 123 -11.47 28.90 -1.77
N TRP A 124 -10.19 28.79 -2.12
CA TRP A 124 -9.32 27.66 -1.80
C TRP A 124 -9.14 27.48 -0.27
N ILE A 125 -8.85 28.57 0.43
CA ILE A 125 -8.67 28.58 1.89
C ILE A 125 -9.96 28.15 2.59
N GLU A 126 -11.09 28.73 2.20
CA GLU A 126 -12.39 28.40 2.82
C GLU A 126 -12.86 26.96 2.49
N ALA A 127 -12.53 26.44 1.30
CA ALA A 127 -12.79 25.05 0.99
C ALA A 127 -12.04 24.11 1.96
N LEU A 128 -10.74 24.34 2.17
CA LEU A 128 -9.95 23.54 3.09
C LEU A 128 -10.36 23.76 4.56
N ALA A 129 -10.79 24.98 4.92
CA ALA A 129 -11.27 25.28 6.26
C ALA A 129 -12.43 24.38 6.70
N THR A 130 -13.31 23.94 5.79
CA THR A 130 -14.42 23.03 6.11
C THR A 130 -13.95 21.70 6.71
N PHE A 131 -12.76 21.23 6.33
CA PHE A 131 -12.17 20.02 6.89
C PHE A 131 -11.70 20.21 8.34
N TYR A 132 -11.19 21.38 8.67
CA TYR A 132 -10.63 21.65 9.99
C TYR A 132 -11.62 22.27 10.98
N GLN A 133 -12.67 22.91 10.47
CA GLN A 133 -13.68 23.55 11.33
C GLN A 133 -14.28 22.52 12.29
N ASP A 134 -14.44 22.93 13.56
CA ASP A 134 -15.07 22.12 14.61
C ASP A 134 -14.45 20.71 14.77
N TYR A 135 -13.15 20.57 14.46
CA TYR A 135 -12.43 19.29 14.47
C TYR A 135 -12.49 18.54 15.81
N ALA A 136 -12.73 19.24 16.91
CA ALA A 136 -12.82 18.64 18.24
C ALA A 136 -14.17 17.97 18.52
N THR A 137 -15.21 18.33 17.78
CA THR A 137 -16.61 17.93 18.06
C THR A 137 -17.28 17.24 16.89
N VAL A 138 -16.88 17.55 15.64
CA VAL A 138 -17.45 16.97 14.42
C VAL A 138 -16.60 15.78 13.98
N PRO A 139 -17.19 14.59 13.80
CA PRO A 139 -16.46 13.40 13.31
C PRO A 139 -15.75 13.65 11.98
N GLN A 140 -14.57 13.04 11.78
CA GLN A 140 -13.78 13.24 10.56
C GLN A 140 -14.56 12.87 9.29
N GLN A 141 -15.30 11.78 9.28
CA GLN A 141 -16.11 11.37 8.11
C GLN A 141 -17.05 12.51 7.64
N ARG A 142 -17.69 13.22 8.57
CA ARG A 142 -18.54 14.36 8.22
C ARG A 142 -17.72 15.52 7.66
N ARG A 143 -16.60 15.87 8.29
CA ARG A 143 -15.72 16.96 7.83
C ARG A 143 -15.11 16.66 6.44
N THR A 144 -14.79 15.39 6.16
CA THR A 144 -14.36 14.94 4.83
C THR A 144 -15.45 15.14 3.78
N ALA A 145 -16.71 14.79 4.09
CA ALA A 145 -17.83 15.03 3.18
C ALA A 145 -18.09 16.53 2.94
N ASP A 146 -17.96 17.36 3.98
CA ASP A 146 -18.08 18.81 3.87
C ASP A 146 -16.96 19.42 3.00
N TYR A 147 -15.74 18.88 3.11
CA TYR A 147 -14.60 19.25 2.26
C TYR A 147 -14.81 18.82 0.79
N GLU A 148 -15.26 17.59 0.54
CA GLU A 148 -15.62 17.12 -0.81
C GLU A 148 -16.63 18.08 -1.46
N ALA A 149 -17.71 18.41 -0.74
CA ALA A 149 -18.72 19.33 -1.23
C ALA A 149 -18.18 20.76 -1.47
N ALA A 150 -17.24 21.21 -0.63
CA ALA A 150 -16.58 22.51 -0.82
C ALA A 150 -15.67 22.53 -2.05
N MET A 151 -14.90 21.47 -2.27
CA MET A 151 -14.06 21.33 -3.47
C MET A 151 -14.90 21.23 -4.74
N ALA A 152 -16.04 20.56 -4.71
CA ALA A 152 -16.99 20.53 -5.83
C ALA A 152 -17.47 21.95 -6.20
N ARG A 153 -17.83 22.77 -5.21
CA ARG A 153 -18.25 24.17 -5.42
C ARG A 153 -17.09 25.04 -5.93
N LEU A 154 -15.89 24.83 -5.39
CA LEU A 154 -14.67 25.56 -5.85
C LEU A 154 -14.43 25.30 -7.33
N TRP A 155 -14.38 24.04 -7.76
CA TRP A 155 -14.16 23.67 -9.16
C TRP A 155 -15.32 24.14 -10.07
N ALA A 156 -16.56 24.07 -9.63
CA ALA A 156 -17.69 24.61 -10.39
C ALA A 156 -17.61 26.13 -10.58
N ARG A 157 -17.05 26.87 -9.61
CA ARG A 157 -16.81 28.32 -9.71
C ARG A 157 -15.62 28.68 -10.59
N TYR A 158 -14.58 27.82 -10.62
CA TYR A 158 -13.35 28.03 -11.37
C TYR A 158 -13.04 26.78 -12.24
N PRO A 159 -13.83 26.53 -13.31
CA PRO A 159 -13.73 25.29 -14.08
C PRO A 159 -12.43 25.12 -14.86
N ASP A 160 -11.72 26.21 -15.10
CA ASP A 160 -10.40 26.23 -15.77
C ASP A 160 -9.23 26.00 -14.77
N ASP A 161 -9.51 25.98 -13.46
CA ASP A 161 -8.51 25.67 -12.44
C ASP A 161 -8.34 24.15 -12.35
N ALA A 162 -7.30 23.64 -13.05
CA ALA A 162 -7.02 22.22 -13.09
C ALA A 162 -6.75 21.62 -11.70
N GLU A 163 -6.05 22.38 -10.84
CA GLU A 163 -5.76 21.94 -9.46
C GLU A 163 -7.03 21.77 -8.64
N ALA A 164 -8.04 22.64 -8.84
CA ALA A 164 -9.33 22.50 -8.18
C ALA A 164 -10.01 21.18 -8.57
N GLY A 165 -9.93 20.80 -9.86
CA GLY A 165 -10.42 19.51 -10.33
C GLY A 165 -9.64 18.32 -9.76
N ILE A 166 -8.30 18.41 -9.70
CA ILE A 166 -7.42 17.36 -9.16
C ILE A 166 -7.67 17.15 -7.65
N PHE A 167 -7.72 18.22 -6.87
CA PHE A 167 -8.04 18.13 -5.44
C PHE A 167 -9.48 17.71 -5.17
N TYR A 168 -10.43 18.07 -6.04
CA TYR A 168 -11.79 17.53 -5.94
C TYR A 168 -11.82 16.03 -6.18
N ALA A 169 -11.09 15.52 -7.17
CA ALA A 169 -10.99 14.08 -7.39
C ALA A 169 -10.35 13.36 -6.19
N LEU A 170 -9.30 13.94 -5.58
CA LEU A 170 -8.74 13.40 -4.35
C LEU A 170 -9.77 13.40 -3.21
N ALA A 171 -10.53 14.49 -3.04
CA ALA A 171 -11.57 14.59 -2.01
C ALA A 171 -12.72 13.57 -2.22
N LEU A 172 -13.04 13.23 -3.46
CA LEU A 172 -13.97 12.14 -3.79
C LEU A 172 -13.45 10.78 -3.31
N ASN A 173 -12.17 10.46 -3.59
CA ASN A 173 -11.54 9.23 -3.10
C ASN A 173 -11.49 9.19 -1.57
N GLU A 174 -11.23 10.33 -0.93
CA GLU A 174 -11.18 10.48 0.53
C GLU A 174 -12.55 10.28 1.19
N ALA A 175 -13.62 10.71 0.53
CA ALA A 175 -14.99 10.59 1.01
C ALA A 175 -15.66 9.27 0.58
N ALA A 176 -14.97 8.43 -0.18
CA ALA A 176 -15.50 7.15 -0.64
C ALA A 176 -15.76 6.21 0.54
N ASP A 177 -16.89 5.52 0.50
CA ASP A 177 -17.22 4.47 1.48
C ASP A 177 -16.60 3.15 1.00
N PRO A 178 -15.67 2.54 1.73
CA PRO A 178 -15.08 1.25 1.35
C PRO A 178 -16.11 0.11 1.17
N ALA A 179 -17.29 0.24 1.76
CA ALA A 179 -18.38 -0.72 1.62
C ALA A 179 -19.22 -0.50 0.34
N ASP A 180 -19.12 0.66 -0.31
CA ASP A 180 -19.84 0.95 -1.55
C ASP A 180 -19.18 0.25 -2.76
N LYS A 181 -19.73 -0.90 -3.15
CA LYS A 181 -19.28 -1.65 -4.33
C LYS A 181 -19.78 -1.11 -5.67
N THR A 182 -20.45 0.02 -5.68
CA THR A 182 -20.80 0.75 -6.92
C THR A 182 -19.65 1.64 -7.38
N TYR A 183 -18.70 1.96 -6.48
CA TYR A 183 -17.52 2.79 -6.74
C TYR A 183 -17.86 4.15 -7.36
N VAL A 184 -19.00 4.72 -7.01
CA VAL A 184 -19.52 5.93 -7.68
C VAL A 184 -18.60 7.14 -7.51
N ARG A 185 -17.97 7.29 -6.34
CA ARG A 185 -17.02 8.38 -6.08
C ARG A 185 -15.69 8.16 -6.77
N GLU A 186 -15.15 6.96 -6.67
CA GLU A 186 -13.89 6.55 -7.29
C GLU A 186 -13.95 6.66 -8.81
N LEU A 187 -15.04 6.19 -9.42
CA LEU A 187 -15.24 6.30 -10.88
C LEU A 187 -15.39 7.75 -11.33
N LYS A 188 -16.05 8.60 -10.53
CA LYS A 188 -16.16 10.03 -10.80
C LYS A 188 -14.80 10.73 -10.67
N ALA A 189 -14.01 10.38 -9.65
CA ALA A 189 -12.66 10.90 -9.46
C ALA A 189 -11.76 10.53 -10.64
N ALA A 190 -11.78 9.27 -11.05
CA ALA A 190 -11.01 8.78 -12.19
C ALA A 190 -11.41 9.50 -13.50
N ASP A 191 -12.70 9.67 -13.78
CA ASP A 191 -13.18 10.38 -14.98
C ASP A 191 -12.70 11.83 -15.03
N ILE A 192 -12.67 12.53 -13.89
CA ILE A 192 -12.11 13.89 -13.80
C ILE A 192 -10.61 13.87 -14.12
N LEU A 193 -9.87 12.96 -13.49
CA LEU A 193 -8.41 12.88 -13.61
C LEU A 193 -7.97 12.44 -15.00
N GLU A 194 -8.62 11.46 -15.61
CA GLU A 194 -8.33 10.99 -16.98
C GLU A 194 -8.52 12.10 -18.02
N ARG A 195 -9.54 12.95 -17.85
CA ARG A 195 -9.72 14.13 -18.71
C ARG A 195 -8.63 15.18 -18.51
N LEU A 196 -8.17 15.36 -17.29
CA LEU A 196 -7.10 16.31 -16.97
C LEU A 196 -5.73 15.78 -17.42
N GLU A 197 -5.49 14.46 -17.36
CA GLU A 197 -4.24 13.83 -17.80
C GLU A 197 -3.90 14.16 -19.26
N ALA A 198 -4.90 14.22 -20.13
CA ALA A 198 -4.71 14.57 -21.54
C ALA A 198 -4.16 16.00 -21.73
N LYS A 199 -4.44 16.92 -20.79
CA LYS A 199 -4.01 18.32 -20.84
C LYS A 199 -2.73 18.56 -20.03
N TYR A 200 -2.54 17.82 -18.96
CA TYR A 200 -1.45 17.99 -17.98
C TYR A 200 -0.68 16.67 -17.78
N PRO A 201 -0.05 16.14 -18.84
CA PRO A 201 0.56 14.80 -18.79
C PRO A 201 1.74 14.70 -17.82
N GLU A 202 2.38 15.81 -17.46
CA GLU A 202 3.53 15.81 -16.54
C GLU A 202 3.14 16.10 -15.07
N HIS A 203 1.82 16.19 -14.78
CA HIS A 203 1.33 16.48 -13.45
C HIS A 203 1.38 15.23 -12.54
N PRO A 204 2.16 15.21 -11.42
CA PRO A 204 2.41 14.00 -10.63
C PRO A 204 1.15 13.49 -9.89
N GLY A 205 0.26 14.38 -9.47
CA GLY A 205 -0.95 14.02 -8.73
C GLY A 205 -1.98 13.27 -9.56
N ILE A 206 -2.01 13.48 -10.88
CA ILE A 206 -3.03 12.87 -11.74
C ILE A 206 -2.91 11.35 -11.76
N PRO A 207 -1.80 10.73 -12.21
CA PRO A 207 -1.68 9.27 -12.20
C PRO A 207 -1.67 8.69 -10.79
N HIS A 208 -1.15 9.42 -9.80
CA HIS A 208 -1.19 9.02 -8.39
C HIS A 208 -2.64 8.82 -7.91
N TYR A 209 -3.51 9.80 -8.14
CA TYR A 209 -4.90 9.73 -7.66
C TYR A 209 -5.77 8.81 -8.53
N ILE A 210 -5.44 8.60 -9.81
CA ILE A 210 -6.05 7.54 -10.64
C ILE A 210 -5.76 6.16 -10.04
N ILE A 211 -4.53 5.91 -9.57
CA ILE A 211 -4.19 4.66 -8.88
C ILE A 211 -5.12 4.46 -7.68
N HIS A 212 -5.27 5.47 -6.82
CA HIS A 212 -6.17 5.38 -5.67
C HIS A 212 -7.63 5.14 -6.05
N SER A 213 -8.09 5.74 -7.16
CA SER A 213 -9.45 5.52 -7.67
C SER A 213 -9.68 4.09 -8.17
N TYR A 214 -8.63 3.40 -8.63
CA TYR A 214 -8.72 2.09 -9.23
C TYR A 214 -8.09 0.95 -8.40
N ASP A 215 -7.66 1.23 -7.17
CA ASP A 215 -7.04 0.22 -6.28
C ASP A 215 -8.08 -0.74 -5.66
N TYR A 216 -8.91 -1.31 -6.51
CA TYR A 216 -9.91 -2.33 -6.18
C TYR A 216 -9.85 -3.46 -7.21
N PRO A 217 -10.09 -4.73 -6.81
CA PRO A 217 -9.97 -5.86 -7.73
C PRO A 217 -10.75 -5.70 -9.03
N GLU A 218 -11.96 -5.14 -8.96
CA GLU A 218 -12.85 -4.93 -10.10
C GLU A 218 -12.39 -3.82 -11.04
N LEU A 219 -11.60 -2.87 -10.54
CA LEU A 219 -11.19 -1.65 -11.26
C LEU A 219 -9.71 -1.63 -11.62
N ALA A 220 -8.87 -2.43 -10.96
CA ALA A 220 -7.40 -2.32 -11.01
C ALA A 220 -6.82 -2.39 -12.43
N MET A 221 -7.43 -3.16 -13.33
CA MET A 221 -6.99 -3.23 -14.74
C MET A 221 -7.00 -1.86 -15.43
N ARG A 222 -7.92 -0.97 -15.07
CA ARG A 222 -8.01 0.40 -15.60
C ARG A 222 -6.86 1.28 -15.10
N GLY A 223 -6.28 0.96 -13.94
CA GLY A 223 -5.17 1.70 -13.33
C GLY A 223 -3.78 1.40 -13.89
N VAL A 224 -3.62 0.38 -14.74
CA VAL A 224 -2.28 -0.07 -15.22
C VAL A 224 -1.51 1.04 -15.95
N PHE A 225 -2.20 1.83 -16.77
CA PHE A 225 -1.56 2.93 -17.50
C PHE A 225 -1.05 4.01 -16.52
N ALA A 226 -1.88 4.45 -15.59
CA ALA A 226 -1.50 5.42 -14.56
C ALA A 226 -0.35 4.89 -13.68
N ALA A 227 -0.39 3.60 -13.28
CA ALA A 227 0.69 2.95 -12.55
C ALA A 227 2.02 3.03 -13.31
N SER A 228 2.03 2.73 -14.60
CA SER A 228 3.24 2.81 -15.43
C SER A 228 3.82 4.22 -15.57
N ARG A 229 3.00 5.26 -15.39
CA ARG A 229 3.40 6.68 -15.50
C ARG A 229 3.86 7.26 -14.16
N CYS A 230 3.17 6.95 -13.08
CA CYS A 230 3.38 7.56 -11.77
C CYS A 230 4.86 7.52 -11.34
N ALA A 231 5.49 6.34 -11.39
CA ALA A 231 6.90 6.16 -11.02
C ALA A 231 7.90 6.94 -11.89
N ARG A 232 7.51 7.39 -13.08
CA ARG A 232 8.41 8.15 -13.98
C ARG A 232 8.36 9.64 -13.76
N LEU A 233 7.25 10.15 -13.23
CA LEU A 233 7.04 11.59 -13.05
C LEU A 233 7.71 12.13 -11.79
N ALA A 234 7.58 11.43 -10.67
CA ALA A 234 8.06 11.90 -9.38
C ALA A 234 9.07 10.92 -8.74
N VAL A 235 10.14 10.60 -9.48
CA VAL A 235 11.18 9.65 -9.06
C VAL A 235 11.92 10.06 -7.79
N SER A 236 11.85 11.34 -7.40
CA SER A 236 12.46 11.84 -6.16
C SER A 236 11.56 11.65 -4.93
N ALA A 237 10.32 11.20 -5.11
CA ALA A 237 9.36 10.97 -4.02
C ALA A 237 9.16 9.46 -3.79
N PRO A 238 9.63 8.89 -2.68
CA PRO A 238 9.54 7.45 -2.44
C PRO A 238 8.12 6.89 -2.55
N HIS A 239 7.12 7.61 -2.04
CA HIS A 239 5.73 7.17 -2.13
C HIS A 239 5.22 7.09 -3.57
N ALA A 240 5.60 8.02 -4.45
CA ALA A 240 5.21 7.96 -5.86
C ALA A 240 5.81 6.75 -6.60
N LEU A 241 7.00 6.31 -6.19
CA LEU A 241 7.63 5.09 -6.71
C LEU A 241 6.94 3.82 -6.22
N HIS A 242 6.35 3.85 -5.01
CA HIS A 242 5.59 2.75 -4.44
C HIS A 242 4.20 2.60 -5.06
N MET A 243 3.53 3.69 -5.41
CA MET A 243 2.13 3.69 -5.83
C MET A 243 1.75 2.68 -6.92
N PRO A 244 2.57 2.42 -7.96
CA PRO A 244 2.27 1.38 -8.94
C PRO A 244 2.06 -0.02 -8.33
N SER A 245 2.72 -0.33 -7.21
CA SER A 245 2.62 -1.65 -6.58
C SER A 245 1.21 -1.95 -6.06
N HIS A 246 0.40 -0.95 -5.74
CA HIS A 246 -1.01 -1.14 -5.38
C HIS A 246 -1.79 -1.81 -6.51
N ILE A 247 -1.66 -1.30 -7.73
CA ILE A 247 -2.31 -1.87 -8.92
C ILE A 247 -1.68 -3.22 -9.28
N TYR A 248 -0.35 -3.29 -9.30
CA TYR A 248 0.36 -4.51 -9.69
C TYR A 248 0.08 -5.67 -8.73
N SER A 249 0.06 -5.43 -7.42
CA SER A 249 -0.27 -6.45 -6.42
C SER A 249 -1.72 -6.92 -6.54
N THR A 250 -2.66 -6.00 -6.75
CA THR A 250 -4.08 -6.34 -6.95
C THR A 250 -4.30 -7.18 -8.21
N LEU A 251 -3.49 -6.98 -9.25
CA LEU A 251 -3.53 -7.76 -10.50
C LEU A 251 -2.63 -9.02 -10.50
N GLY A 252 -1.88 -9.27 -9.43
CA GLY A 252 -0.93 -10.38 -9.36
C GLY A 252 0.26 -10.23 -10.33
N MET A 253 0.65 -9.00 -10.66
CA MET A 253 1.82 -8.62 -11.45
C MET A 253 3.02 -8.45 -10.50
N TRP A 254 3.45 -9.57 -9.91
CA TRP A 254 4.36 -9.57 -8.76
C TRP A 254 5.75 -9.04 -9.07
N GLN A 255 6.25 -9.24 -10.30
CA GLN A 255 7.59 -8.76 -10.68
C GLN A 255 7.62 -7.23 -10.81
N GLU A 256 6.54 -6.65 -11.35
CA GLU A 256 6.34 -5.22 -11.47
C GLU A 256 6.16 -4.58 -10.07
N ALA A 257 5.41 -5.23 -9.18
CA ALA A 257 5.27 -4.81 -7.79
C ALA A 257 6.63 -4.79 -7.08
N ILE A 258 7.44 -5.85 -7.21
CA ILE A 258 8.80 -5.89 -6.65
C ILE A 258 9.66 -4.74 -7.20
N SER A 259 9.60 -4.47 -8.50
CA SER A 259 10.39 -3.41 -9.11
C SER A 259 10.02 -2.03 -8.57
N SER A 260 8.71 -1.78 -8.39
CA SER A 260 8.15 -0.55 -7.85
C SER A 260 8.60 -0.32 -6.40
N ASP A 261 8.41 -1.32 -5.54
CA ASP A 261 8.69 -1.19 -4.11
C ASP A 261 10.18 -1.20 -3.78
N ARG A 262 11.01 -1.89 -4.57
CA ARG A 262 12.47 -1.75 -4.46
C ARG A 262 12.92 -0.33 -4.78
N ALA A 263 12.41 0.25 -5.85
CA ALA A 263 12.74 1.65 -6.19
C ALA A 263 12.31 2.62 -5.08
N ALA A 264 11.14 2.39 -4.46
CA ALA A 264 10.66 3.19 -3.34
C ALA A 264 11.54 3.03 -2.09
N ASP A 265 11.96 1.80 -1.80
CA ASP A 265 12.84 1.49 -0.68
C ASP A 265 14.23 2.13 -0.85
N ASP A 266 14.84 1.97 -2.03
CA ASP A 266 16.12 2.59 -2.38
C ASP A 266 16.05 4.12 -2.29
N ALA A 267 14.98 4.73 -2.79
CA ALA A 267 14.77 6.18 -2.70
C ALA A 267 14.58 6.65 -1.24
N THR A 268 13.93 5.85 -0.40
CA THR A 268 13.77 6.15 1.03
C THR A 268 15.12 6.10 1.75
N ILE A 269 15.92 5.08 1.48
CA ILE A 269 17.27 4.96 2.05
C ILE A 269 18.13 6.16 1.63
N ALA A 270 18.13 6.51 0.35
CA ALA A 270 18.88 7.65 -0.16
C ALA A 270 18.40 8.98 0.44
N TYR A 271 17.11 9.15 0.59
CA TYR A 271 16.53 10.33 1.26
C TYR A 271 16.96 10.41 2.72
N THR A 272 16.84 9.32 3.49
CA THR A 272 17.23 9.25 4.90
C THR A 272 18.72 9.53 5.08
N ALA A 273 19.58 9.00 4.19
CA ALA A 273 21.02 9.28 4.20
C ALA A 273 21.33 10.78 4.03
N ARG A 274 20.52 11.49 3.24
CA ARG A 274 20.70 12.94 3.02
C ARG A 274 20.21 13.79 4.20
N VAL A 275 19.06 13.43 4.80
CA VAL A 275 18.41 14.28 5.83
C VAL A 275 18.76 13.88 7.26
N ASN A 276 19.14 12.64 7.48
CA ASN A 276 19.55 12.08 8.77
C ASN A 276 20.64 11.01 8.58
N PRO A 277 21.90 11.41 8.34
CA PRO A 277 23.00 10.47 8.10
C PRO A 277 23.23 9.45 9.23
N GLN A 278 22.86 9.79 10.45
CA GLN A 278 22.99 8.87 11.60
C GLN A 278 21.95 7.73 11.53
N ALA A 279 20.72 8.03 11.16
CA ALA A 279 19.70 7.00 10.92
C ALA A 279 20.00 6.16 9.67
N ALA A 280 20.71 6.72 8.69
CA ALA A 280 21.14 5.99 7.49
C ALA A 280 22.20 4.92 7.77
N ALA A 281 22.89 4.98 8.91
CA ALA A 281 23.85 3.94 9.31
C ALA A 281 23.15 2.59 9.58
N ASP A 282 21.85 2.63 9.90
CA ASP A 282 21.00 1.45 9.99
C ASP A 282 19.68 1.72 9.26
N PRO A 283 19.60 1.48 7.95
CA PRO A 283 18.39 1.72 7.17
C PRO A 283 17.15 0.97 7.69
N ALA A 284 17.35 -0.13 8.43
CA ALA A 284 16.25 -0.84 9.06
C ALA A 284 15.48 0.04 10.05
N GLN A 285 16.12 1.05 10.65
CA GLN A 285 15.50 1.98 11.62
C GLN A 285 14.56 3.01 10.98
N ASP A 286 14.47 3.09 9.65
CA ASP A 286 13.55 4.02 8.99
C ASP A 286 12.12 3.46 8.98
N PRO A 287 11.18 4.05 9.77
CA PRO A 287 9.81 3.57 9.86
C PRO A 287 9.03 3.75 8.54
N GLY A 288 9.48 4.63 7.66
CA GLY A 288 8.83 4.90 6.36
C GLY A 288 8.91 3.72 5.40
N ARG A 289 9.91 2.86 5.55
CA ARG A 289 10.16 1.71 4.68
C ARG A 289 9.17 0.57 4.86
N TYR A 290 8.65 0.34 6.08
CA TYR A 290 7.90 -0.89 6.40
C TYR A 290 6.62 -1.06 5.60
N HIS A 291 5.98 0.02 5.17
CA HIS A 291 4.85 -0.06 4.26
C HIS A 291 5.24 -0.72 2.92
N PHE A 292 6.33 -0.28 2.30
CA PHE A 292 6.85 -0.86 1.07
C PHE A 292 7.39 -2.28 1.27
N LEU A 293 8.04 -2.53 2.40
CA LEU A 293 8.60 -3.83 2.75
C LEU A 293 7.53 -4.90 2.96
N ASP A 294 6.32 -4.55 3.41
CA ASP A 294 5.21 -5.50 3.50
C ASP A 294 4.72 -5.92 2.11
N PHE A 295 4.58 -4.96 1.17
CA PHE A 295 4.28 -5.26 -0.24
C PHE A 295 5.37 -6.14 -0.88
N LEU A 296 6.65 -5.79 -0.68
CA LEU A 296 7.78 -6.60 -1.14
C LEU A 296 7.74 -8.01 -0.57
N THR A 297 7.51 -8.16 0.73
CA THR A 297 7.40 -9.46 1.37
C THR A 297 6.31 -10.30 0.72
N ASN A 298 5.12 -9.72 0.53
CA ASN A 298 4.03 -10.41 -0.15
C ASN A 298 4.42 -10.83 -1.58
N ALA A 299 4.94 -9.90 -2.38
CA ALA A 299 5.27 -10.17 -3.78
C ALA A 299 6.39 -11.22 -3.93
N TYR A 300 7.43 -11.18 -3.10
CA TYR A 300 8.46 -12.22 -3.08
C TYR A 300 7.87 -13.59 -2.75
N LEU A 301 7.00 -13.66 -1.74
CA LEU A 301 6.39 -14.92 -1.32
C LEU A 301 5.45 -15.49 -2.39
N GLN A 302 4.76 -14.64 -3.17
CA GLN A 302 3.95 -15.12 -4.30
C GLN A 302 4.81 -15.71 -5.43
N LEU A 303 6.06 -15.27 -5.60
CA LEU A 303 7.00 -15.85 -6.56
C LEU A 303 7.84 -17.02 -5.98
N GLY A 304 7.64 -17.38 -4.71
CA GLY A 304 8.43 -18.40 -4.02
C GLY A 304 9.87 -17.94 -3.70
N GLN A 305 10.12 -16.63 -3.68
CA GLN A 305 11.41 -16.04 -3.31
C GLN A 305 11.51 -15.88 -1.79
N ASP A 306 11.57 -17.02 -1.10
CA ASP A 306 11.51 -17.11 0.36
C ASP A 306 12.72 -16.49 1.06
N GLN A 307 13.90 -16.54 0.43
CA GLN A 307 15.11 -15.95 0.98
C GLN A 307 15.08 -14.42 0.92
N GLU A 308 14.55 -13.85 -0.17
CA GLU A 308 14.39 -12.40 -0.27
C GLU A 308 13.39 -11.90 0.78
N ALA A 309 12.26 -12.58 0.95
CA ALA A 309 11.30 -12.28 2.01
C ALA A 309 11.93 -12.44 3.42
N LYS A 310 12.76 -13.48 3.62
CA LYS A 310 13.44 -13.72 4.90
C LYS A 310 14.37 -12.58 5.30
N ARG A 311 15.07 -11.96 4.35
CA ARG A 311 15.93 -10.80 4.64
C ARG A 311 15.13 -9.65 5.24
N ILE A 312 13.90 -9.42 4.75
CA ILE A 312 13.01 -8.39 5.30
C ILE A 312 12.56 -8.76 6.71
N VAL A 313 12.19 -10.03 6.93
CA VAL A 313 11.82 -10.53 8.26
C VAL A 313 12.97 -10.39 9.24
N ASP A 314 14.20 -10.76 8.86
CA ASP A 314 15.38 -10.67 9.72
C ASP A 314 15.72 -9.21 10.09
N ALA A 315 15.63 -8.30 9.11
CA ALA A 315 15.80 -6.87 9.36
C ALA A 315 14.73 -6.35 10.33
N ARG A 316 13.48 -6.74 10.14
CA ARG A 316 12.36 -6.39 11.04
C ARG A 316 12.58 -6.96 12.44
N ASP A 317 13.01 -8.21 12.57
CA ASP A 317 13.18 -8.91 13.86
C ASP A 317 14.42 -8.43 14.63
N SER A 318 15.30 -7.65 14.01
CA SER A 318 16.41 -6.98 14.70
C SER A 318 15.93 -5.91 15.70
N PHE A 319 14.67 -5.45 15.58
CA PHE A 319 14.08 -4.51 16.54
C PHE A 319 13.49 -5.22 17.76
N ALA A 320 13.87 -4.78 18.94
CA ALA A 320 13.25 -5.22 20.19
C ALA A 320 11.83 -4.67 20.38
N GLU A 321 11.58 -3.48 19.85
CA GLU A 321 10.30 -2.76 19.94
C GLU A 321 10.03 -2.02 18.62
N TYR A 322 8.80 -1.53 18.44
CA TYR A 322 8.47 -0.66 17.29
C TYR A 322 9.34 0.59 17.31
N PRO A 323 10.03 0.93 16.21
CA PRO A 323 10.80 2.16 16.12
C PRO A 323 9.94 3.38 16.39
N ALA A 324 10.52 4.35 17.10
CA ALA A 324 9.86 5.62 17.34
C ALA A 324 9.51 6.32 16.03
N GLY A 325 8.31 6.89 15.92
CA GLY A 325 7.84 7.59 14.72
C GLY A 325 7.08 6.72 13.73
N PHE A 326 6.87 5.42 14.00
CA PHE A 326 5.97 4.61 13.20
C PHE A 326 4.58 5.24 13.17
N ARG A 327 4.05 5.37 11.97
CA ARG A 327 2.66 5.74 11.73
C ARG A 327 1.79 4.49 11.70
N TYR A 328 0.50 4.69 11.63
CA TYR A 328 -0.52 3.64 11.58
C TYR A 328 -0.20 2.50 10.59
N SER A 329 0.08 2.82 9.32
CA SER A 329 0.43 1.84 8.29
C SER A 329 1.74 1.09 8.58
N GLY A 330 2.71 1.75 9.21
CA GLY A 330 3.94 1.12 9.66
C GLY A 330 3.70 0.05 10.73
N HIS A 331 2.79 0.28 11.68
CA HIS A 331 2.46 -0.71 12.71
C HIS A 331 1.78 -1.95 12.14
N THR A 332 0.84 -1.78 11.20
CA THR A 332 0.16 -2.91 10.54
C THR A 332 1.13 -3.70 9.67
N ALA A 333 1.94 -3.04 8.86
CA ALA A 333 2.97 -3.67 8.04
C ALA A 333 3.98 -4.46 8.87
N PHE A 334 4.49 -3.86 9.94
CA PHE A 334 5.43 -4.51 10.85
C PHE A 334 4.85 -5.77 11.51
N ALA A 335 3.55 -5.78 11.82
CA ALA A 335 2.86 -6.95 12.33
C ALA A 335 2.59 -8.00 11.22
N ALA A 336 2.29 -7.57 10.00
CA ALA A 336 1.91 -8.43 8.89
C ALA A 336 3.07 -9.23 8.30
N ILE A 337 4.25 -8.63 8.16
CA ILE A 337 5.44 -9.23 7.54
C ILE A 337 5.73 -10.66 8.05
N PRO A 338 5.90 -10.93 9.36
CA PRO A 338 6.19 -12.28 9.83
C PRO A 338 5.00 -13.24 9.67
N VAL A 339 3.77 -12.74 9.75
CA VAL A 339 2.58 -13.58 9.52
C VAL A 339 2.51 -14.03 8.07
N ARG A 340 2.71 -13.11 7.09
CA ARG A 340 2.79 -13.46 5.66
C ARG A 340 3.88 -14.47 5.40
N TYR A 341 5.07 -14.25 5.96
CA TYR A 341 6.20 -15.14 5.78
C TYR A 341 5.91 -16.55 6.25
N ALA A 342 5.25 -16.70 7.39
CA ALA A 342 4.84 -18.02 7.90
C ALA A 342 3.69 -18.63 7.08
N PHE A 343 2.64 -17.85 6.77
CA PHE A 343 1.44 -18.33 6.08
C PHE A 343 1.72 -18.79 4.66
N GLU A 344 2.42 -17.97 3.87
CA GLU A 344 2.68 -18.26 2.46
C GLU A 344 3.59 -19.50 2.27
N ARG A 345 4.37 -19.85 3.28
CA ARG A 345 5.19 -21.06 3.35
C ARG A 345 4.50 -22.25 4.01
N ALA A 346 3.26 -22.08 4.48
CA ALA A 346 2.56 -23.06 5.32
C ALA A 346 3.35 -23.48 6.58
N ALA A 347 4.17 -22.59 7.12
CA ALA A 347 5.00 -22.83 8.30
C ALA A 347 4.18 -22.63 9.59
N TRP A 348 3.18 -23.49 9.80
CA TRP A 348 2.17 -23.31 10.84
C TRP A 348 2.74 -23.34 12.27
N ALA A 349 3.74 -24.18 12.53
CA ALA A 349 4.41 -24.20 13.82
C ALA A 349 5.17 -22.89 14.11
N GLU A 350 5.75 -22.26 13.08
CA GLU A 350 6.35 -20.93 13.17
C GLU A 350 5.28 -19.87 13.43
N ALA A 351 4.17 -19.90 12.70
CA ALA A 351 3.04 -19.00 12.89
C ALA A 351 2.47 -19.07 14.33
N ALA A 352 2.38 -20.25 14.92
CA ALA A 352 1.89 -20.47 16.28
C ALA A 352 2.72 -19.77 17.37
N THR A 353 3.97 -19.41 17.07
CA THR A 353 4.93 -18.86 18.05
C THR A 353 5.35 -17.43 17.75
N LEU A 354 4.73 -16.78 16.77
CA LEU A 354 5.04 -15.40 16.41
C LEU A 354 5.00 -14.46 17.62
N ALA A 355 5.95 -13.55 17.70
CA ALA A 355 5.96 -12.52 18.73
C ALA A 355 4.74 -11.59 18.60
N ILE A 356 4.09 -11.30 19.73
CA ILE A 356 3.02 -10.29 19.75
C ILE A 356 3.65 -8.91 19.90
N PRO A 357 3.42 -8.00 18.96
CA PRO A 357 4.04 -6.70 19.01
C PRO A 357 3.43 -5.82 20.11
N LYS A 358 4.28 -5.05 20.80
CA LYS A 358 3.83 -3.97 21.67
C LYS A 358 3.44 -2.77 20.80
N THR A 359 2.17 -2.55 20.58
CA THR A 359 1.64 -1.49 19.72
C THR A 359 0.45 -0.79 20.39
N PRO A 360 0.25 0.53 20.18
CA PRO A 360 -0.95 1.20 20.64
C PRO A 360 -2.18 0.83 19.79
N PHE A 361 -1.99 0.21 18.63
CA PHE A 361 -3.04 -0.09 17.65
C PHE A 361 -3.54 -1.53 17.78
N ALA A 362 -4.79 -1.69 18.23
CA ALA A 362 -5.41 -3.00 18.47
C ALA A 362 -5.47 -3.88 17.21
N GLN A 363 -5.67 -3.30 16.04
CA GLN A 363 -5.68 -4.02 14.76
C GLN A 363 -4.31 -4.59 14.38
N ALA A 364 -3.22 -3.88 14.69
CA ALA A 364 -1.87 -4.39 14.46
C ALA A 364 -1.54 -5.57 15.41
N GLU A 365 -2.01 -5.49 16.68
CA GLU A 365 -1.93 -6.61 17.61
C GLU A 365 -2.75 -7.82 17.13
N ALA A 366 -3.97 -7.57 16.60
CA ALA A 366 -4.87 -8.61 16.09
C ALA A 366 -4.27 -9.39 14.92
N ILE A 367 -3.51 -8.75 14.03
CA ILE A 367 -2.80 -9.42 12.93
C ILE A 367 -1.90 -10.55 13.46
N ALA A 368 -1.11 -10.30 14.49
CA ALA A 368 -0.22 -11.31 15.07
C ALA A 368 -1.00 -12.40 15.82
N TRP A 369 -2.08 -12.06 16.52
CA TRP A 369 -2.95 -13.04 17.15
C TRP A 369 -3.69 -13.93 16.15
N PHE A 370 -4.12 -13.37 15.02
CA PHE A 370 -4.66 -14.16 13.91
C PHE A 370 -3.62 -15.15 13.37
N GLY A 371 -2.37 -14.69 13.19
CA GLY A 371 -1.26 -15.55 12.82
C GLY A 371 -1.09 -16.72 13.78
N ARG A 372 -1.08 -16.45 15.09
CA ARG A 372 -0.99 -17.48 16.13
C ARG A 372 -2.18 -18.42 16.15
N ALA A 373 -3.40 -17.91 16.00
CA ALA A 373 -4.62 -18.71 16.03
C ALA A 373 -4.63 -19.77 14.92
N ILE A 374 -4.39 -19.34 13.69
CA ILE A 374 -4.30 -20.25 12.53
C ILE A 374 -3.10 -21.20 12.67
N GLY A 375 -1.93 -20.67 13.06
CA GLY A 375 -0.71 -21.46 13.22
C GLY A 375 -0.89 -22.58 14.26
N ALA A 376 -1.41 -22.26 15.44
CA ALA A 376 -1.66 -23.22 16.51
C ALA A 376 -2.71 -24.27 16.10
N ALA A 377 -3.83 -23.84 15.52
CA ALA A 377 -4.87 -24.77 15.07
C ALA A 377 -4.34 -25.74 14.01
N ARG A 378 -3.59 -25.26 13.03
CA ARG A 378 -3.03 -26.09 11.95
C ARG A 378 -1.82 -26.93 12.38
N SER A 379 -1.19 -26.60 13.51
CA SER A 379 -0.14 -27.41 14.14
C SER A 379 -0.70 -28.41 15.17
N GLY A 380 -2.02 -28.41 15.42
CA GLY A 380 -2.67 -29.33 16.34
C GLY A 380 -2.74 -28.85 17.80
N ASP A 381 -2.30 -27.64 18.13
CA ASP A 381 -2.38 -27.06 19.48
C ASP A 381 -3.70 -26.28 19.64
N MET A 382 -4.79 -27.02 19.88
CA MET A 382 -6.14 -26.41 19.99
C MET A 382 -6.29 -25.53 21.23
N THR A 383 -5.49 -25.71 22.27
CA THR A 383 -5.52 -24.86 23.46
C THR A 383 -5.02 -23.48 23.13
N LYS A 384 -3.82 -23.38 22.54
CA LYS A 384 -3.28 -22.08 22.10
C LYS A 384 -4.11 -21.44 21.00
N ALA A 385 -4.72 -22.22 20.11
CA ALA A 385 -5.62 -21.70 19.10
C ALA A 385 -6.80 -20.96 19.72
N ARG A 386 -7.47 -21.57 20.73
CA ARG A 386 -8.59 -20.93 21.44
C ARG A 386 -8.16 -19.68 22.19
N GLU A 387 -7.03 -19.73 22.94
CA GLU A 387 -6.48 -18.56 23.63
C GLU A 387 -6.26 -17.39 22.65
N ALA A 388 -5.71 -17.66 21.47
CA ALA A 388 -5.49 -16.64 20.46
C ALA A 388 -6.80 -16.10 19.85
N ILE A 389 -7.80 -16.96 19.65
CA ILE A 389 -9.15 -16.57 19.19
C ILE A 389 -9.84 -15.68 20.23
N ASP A 390 -9.76 -16.04 21.54
CA ASP A 390 -10.32 -15.22 22.61
C ASP A 390 -9.69 -13.82 22.65
N ARG A 391 -8.37 -13.73 22.38
CA ARG A 391 -7.68 -12.44 22.27
C ARG A 391 -8.18 -11.61 21.07
N LEU A 392 -8.48 -12.22 19.93
CA LEU A 392 -9.11 -11.52 18.80
C LEU A 392 -10.47 -10.94 19.19
N GLY A 393 -11.30 -11.70 19.93
CA GLY A 393 -12.57 -11.20 20.46
C GLY A 393 -12.41 -9.96 21.35
N VAL A 394 -11.43 -9.97 22.27
CA VAL A 394 -11.11 -8.82 23.13
C VAL A 394 -10.69 -7.59 22.30
N LEU A 395 -9.85 -7.78 21.28
CA LEU A 395 -9.36 -6.70 20.43
C LEU A 395 -10.46 -6.13 19.53
N LYS A 396 -11.32 -6.99 18.98
CA LYS A 396 -12.55 -6.60 18.27
C LYS A 396 -13.43 -5.68 19.11
N ASP A 397 -13.71 -6.08 20.36
CA ASP A 397 -14.55 -5.31 21.27
C ASP A 397 -13.89 -3.96 21.65
N LYS A 398 -12.55 -3.94 21.77
CA LYS A 398 -11.79 -2.71 22.00
C LYS A 398 -11.94 -1.73 20.82
N LEU A 399 -11.85 -2.23 19.59
CA LEU A 399 -12.02 -1.43 18.38
C LEU A 399 -13.46 -0.89 18.26
N ALA A 400 -14.46 -1.74 18.47
CA ALA A 400 -15.87 -1.33 18.45
C ALA A 400 -16.17 -0.23 19.49
N LYS A 401 -15.63 -0.35 20.71
CA LYS A 401 -15.74 0.70 21.75
C LYS A 401 -15.06 2.01 21.37
N ALA A 402 -14.05 1.95 20.52
CA ALA A 402 -13.37 3.13 19.98
C ALA A 402 -14.08 3.71 18.74
N ASN A 403 -15.23 3.17 18.34
CA ASN A 403 -15.98 3.50 17.10
C ASN A 403 -15.14 3.29 15.83
N ASP A 404 -14.22 2.32 15.85
CA ASP A 404 -13.47 1.88 14.68
C ASP A 404 -14.15 0.64 14.07
N ASP A 405 -15.30 0.88 13.45
CA ASP A 405 -16.18 -0.17 12.92
C ASP A 405 -15.51 -0.98 11.81
N TYR A 406 -14.67 -0.32 10.99
CA TYR A 406 -13.94 -0.99 9.93
C TYR A 406 -13.01 -2.08 10.50
N TRP A 407 -12.11 -1.71 11.43
CA TRP A 407 -11.18 -2.68 11.99
C TRP A 407 -11.84 -3.68 12.92
N ALA A 408 -12.90 -3.29 13.64
CA ALA A 408 -13.71 -4.23 14.41
C ALA A 408 -14.30 -5.31 13.48
N GLY A 409 -14.78 -4.93 12.30
CA GLY A 409 -15.26 -5.84 11.26
C GLY A 409 -14.17 -6.77 10.71
N GLN A 410 -12.96 -6.24 10.41
CA GLN A 410 -11.84 -7.05 9.94
C GLN A 410 -11.39 -8.08 10.99
N VAL A 411 -11.32 -7.70 12.27
CA VAL A 411 -10.96 -8.61 13.36
C VAL A 411 -12.07 -9.64 13.61
N ALA A 412 -13.34 -9.28 13.43
CA ALA A 412 -14.45 -10.25 13.50
C ALA A 412 -14.34 -11.33 12.40
N ILE A 413 -13.95 -10.95 11.18
CA ILE A 413 -13.69 -11.90 10.08
C ILE A 413 -12.53 -12.84 10.46
N GLN A 414 -11.45 -12.32 11.02
CA GLN A 414 -10.29 -13.10 11.46
C GLN A 414 -10.65 -14.06 12.59
N GLU A 415 -11.40 -13.60 13.61
CA GLU A 415 -11.90 -14.42 14.72
C GLU A 415 -12.76 -15.58 14.23
N GLN A 416 -13.73 -15.28 13.35
CA GLN A 416 -14.63 -16.26 12.76
C GLN A 416 -13.87 -17.31 11.93
N ALA A 417 -12.95 -16.89 11.09
CA ALA A 417 -12.14 -17.76 10.26
C ALA A 417 -11.22 -18.66 11.10
N ALA A 418 -10.57 -18.10 12.13
CA ALA A 418 -9.69 -18.85 13.01
C ALA A 418 -10.45 -19.94 13.80
N GLY A 419 -11.69 -19.65 14.21
CA GLY A 419 -12.56 -20.58 14.94
C GLY A 419 -12.98 -21.83 14.16
N ALA A 420 -12.85 -21.79 12.82
CA ALA A 420 -13.28 -22.92 11.99
C ALA A 420 -12.38 -24.17 12.14
N TRP A 421 -11.05 -24.00 12.27
CA TRP A 421 -10.16 -25.16 12.41
C TRP A 421 -10.32 -25.94 13.72
N PRO A 422 -10.43 -25.33 14.91
CA PRO A 422 -10.80 -26.05 16.13
C PRO A 422 -12.11 -26.82 15.99
N ALA A 423 -13.13 -26.25 15.35
CA ALA A 423 -14.38 -26.94 15.10
C ALA A 423 -14.21 -28.18 14.20
N LEU A 424 -13.38 -28.08 13.16
CA LEU A 424 -13.05 -29.21 12.30
C LEU A 424 -12.29 -30.31 13.06
N ALA A 425 -11.31 -29.94 13.88
CA ALA A 425 -10.53 -30.87 14.70
C ALA A 425 -11.38 -31.62 15.74
N GLU A 426 -12.47 -31.01 16.22
CA GLU A 426 -13.47 -31.63 17.12
C GLU A 426 -14.49 -32.50 16.37
N GLY A 427 -14.36 -32.68 15.07
CA GLY A 427 -15.29 -33.47 14.24
C GLY A 427 -16.56 -32.71 13.83
N ARG A 428 -16.71 -31.42 14.19
CA ARG A 428 -17.85 -30.57 13.82
C ARG A 428 -17.67 -29.98 12.43
N LYS A 429 -17.53 -30.88 11.42
CA LYS A 429 -17.21 -30.53 10.03
C LYS A 429 -18.20 -29.52 9.44
N ALA A 430 -19.50 -29.72 9.63
CA ALA A 430 -20.53 -28.84 9.06
C ALA A 430 -20.43 -27.43 9.65
N ASP A 431 -20.23 -27.31 10.96
CA ASP A 431 -20.09 -26.03 11.65
C ASP A 431 -18.83 -25.29 11.20
N ALA A 432 -17.72 -26.02 11.07
CA ALA A 432 -16.44 -25.48 10.60
C ALA A 432 -16.58 -24.86 9.20
N ILE A 433 -17.17 -25.58 8.26
CA ILE A 433 -17.39 -25.11 6.89
C ILE A 433 -18.35 -23.91 6.89
N ALA A 434 -19.44 -23.97 7.65
CA ALA A 434 -20.40 -22.88 7.74
C ALA A 434 -19.77 -21.60 8.32
N ALA A 435 -18.99 -21.72 9.39
CA ALA A 435 -18.29 -20.59 10.01
C ALA A 435 -17.30 -19.94 9.04
N MET A 436 -16.49 -20.72 8.33
CA MET A 436 -15.52 -20.20 7.38
C MET A 436 -16.20 -19.56 6.17
N ARG A 437 -17.34 -20.07 5.70
CA ARG A 437 -18.12 -19.43 4.63
C ARG A 437 -18.67 -18.08 5.05
N VAL A 438 -19.21 -17.98 6.26
CA VAL A 438 -19.67 -16.70 6.80
C VAL A 438 -18.52 -15.70 6.83
N ALA A 439 -17.33 -16.09 7.29
CA ALA A 439 -16.15 -15.23 7.28
C ALA A 439 -15.75 -14.80 5.85
N ALA A 440 -15.76 -15.73 4.89
CA ALA A 440 -15.44 -15.43 3.49
C ALA A 440 -16.46 -14.47 2.86
N ASP A 441 -17.75 -14.67 3.11
CA ASP A 441 -18.83 -13.81 2.61
C ASP A 441 -18.79 -12.41 3.27
N LEU A 442 -18.38 -12.32 4.54
CA LEU A 442 -18.14 -11.04 5.21
C LEU A 442 -16.95 -10.31 4.59
N GLU A 443 -15.85 -11.04 4.32
CA GLU A 443 -14.68 -10.47 3.67
C GLU A 443 -15.00 -9.94 2.26
N ASP A 444 -15.75 -10.68 1.44
CA ASP A 444 -16.13 -10.23 0.10
C ASP A 444 -17.00 -8.97 0.12
N ARG A 445 -17.82 -8.80 1.16
CA ARG A 445 -18.61 -7.57 1.35
C ARG A 445 -17.80 -6.43 1.95
N SER A 446 -16.70 -6.72 2.64
CA SER A 446 -15.87 -5.69 3.22
C SER A 446 -15.07 -4.94 2.15
N GLY A 447 -14.82 -3.66 2.38
CA GLY A 447 -13.92 -2.88 1.56
C GLY A 447 -12.46 -3.21 1.84
N LYS A 448 -11.58 -2.94 0.88
CA LYS A 448 -10.16 -2.80 1.11
C LYS A 448 -9.91 -1.36 1.58
N THR A 449 -9.19 -1.16 2.68
CA THR A 449 -8.72 0.21 2.99
C THR A 449 -7.49 0.52 2.15
N VAL A 450 -7.47 1.72 1.60
CA VAL A 450 -6.41 2.22 0.69
C VAL A 450 -5.01 2.24 1.34
N ALA A 451 -4.95 2.25 2.67
CA ALA A 451 -3.70 2.32 3.42
C ALA A 451 -3.05 0.95 3.66
N MET A 452 -3.76 -0.11 3.34
CA MET A 452 -3.29 -1.48 3.54
C MET A 452 -2.96 -2.08 2.20
N GLU A 453 -1.89 -2.87 2.19
CA GLU A 453 -1.70 -3.75 1.06
C GLU A 453 -2.75 -4.89 1.10
N ASN A 454 -2.56 -5.89 0.24
CA ASN A 454 -3.45 -7.03 0.15
C ASN A 454 -3.66 -7.71 1.51
N ARG A 455 -4.82 -8.32 1.70
CA ARG A 455 -5.17 -9.11 2.88
C ARG A 455 -4.06 -10.10 3.21
N LEU A 456 -3.87 -10.41 4.48
CA LEU A 456 -2.85 -11.39 4.93
C LEU A 456 -2.97 -12.72 4.19
N SER A 457 -4.19 -13.23 4.13
CA SER A 457 -4.58 -14.39 3.35
C SER A 457 -6.06 -14.24 3.03
N PRO A 458 -6.49 -14.27 1.76
CA PRO A 458 -7.90 -14.21 1.43
C PRO A 458 -8.68 -15.31 2.14
N ILE A 459 -9.79 -14.99 2.75
CA ILE A 459 -10.58 -16.00 3.50
C ILE A 459 -11.14 -17.08 2.55
N ARG A 460 -11.42 -16.74 1.29
CA ARG A 460 -11.77 -17.76 0.26
C ARG A 460 -10.64 -18.78 0.06
N GLU A 461 -9.38 -18.36 0.12
CA GLU A 461 -8.23 -19.27 0.06
C GLU A 461 -8.19 -20.19 1.29
N LEU A 462 -8.35 -19.62 2.49
CA LEU A 462 -8.41 -20.38 3.73
C LEU A 462 -9.62 -21.34 3.77
N LEU A 463 -10.76 -20.95 3.22
CA LEU A 463 -11.92 -21.83 3.06
C LEU A 463 -11.61 -22.99 2.11
N GLY A 464 -10.93 -22.72 1.00
CA GLY A 464 -10.49 -23.79 0.09
C GLY A 464 -9.57 -24.80 0.80
N GLU A 465 -8.64 -24.33 1.63
CA GLU A 465 -7.76 -25.20 2.41
C GLU A 465 -8.54 -26.01 3.46
N LEU A 466 -9.43 -25.38 4.21
CA LEU A 466 -10.28 -26.07 5.19
C LEU A 466 -11.13 -27.15 4.50
N LEU A 467 -11.67 -26.89 3.32
CA LEU A 467 -12.45 -27.84 2.52
C LEU A 467 -11.58 -29.02 2.04
N LEU A 468 -10.30 -28.78 1.67
CA LEU A 468 -9.37 -29.88 1.37
C LEU A 468 -9.09 -30.75 2.60
N ASP A 469 -8.88 -30.13 3.78
CA ASP A 469 -8.67 -30.83 5.05
C ASP A 469 -9.94 -31.61 5.47
N ALA A 470 -11.12 -31.07 5.14
CA ALA A 470 -12.42 -31.72 5.36
C ALA A 470 -12.79 -32.79 4.29
N ASN A 471 -11.89 -33.08 3.36
CA ASN A 471 -12.12 -33.99 2.22
C ASN A 471 -13.31 -33.60 1.32
N GLU A 472 -13.43 -32.31 0.99
CA GLU A 472 -14.44 -31.72 0.10
C GLU A 472 -13.78 -31.07 -1.14
N PRO A 473 -13.02 -31.82 -1.97
CA PRO A 473 -12.16 -31.21 -3.00
C PRO A 473 -12.94 -30.46 -4.08
N ALA A 474 -14.14 -30.90 -4.45
CA ALA A 474 -14.95 -30.22 -5.44
C ALA A 474 -15.44 -28.83 -4.97
N GLN A 475 -15.70 -28.68 -3.67
CA GLN A 475 -16.05 -27.39 -3.09
C GLN A 475 -14.79 -26.53 -2.92
N ALA A 476 -13.67 -27.12 -2.50
CA ALA A 476 -12.39 -26.45 -2.35
C ALA A 476 -11.94 -25.78 -3.67
N LEU A 477 -12.06 -26.49 -4.80
CA LEU A 477 -11.71 -25.97 -6.12
C LEU A 477 -12.47 -24.68 -6.44
N LYS A 478 -13.79 -24.65 -6.18
CA LYS A 478 -14.62 -23.46 -6.39
C LYS A 478 -14.16 -22.26 -5.57
N GLU A 479 -13.76 -22.50 -4.32
CA GLU A 479 -13.30 -21.42 -3.43
C GLU A 479 -11.90 -20.90 -3.84
N PHE A 480 -10.98 -21.77 -4.25
CA PHE A 480 -9.70 -21.33 -4.81
C PHE A 480 -9.88 -20.54 -6.11
N GLU A 481 -10.80 -20.95 -6.98
CA GLU A 481 -11.13 -20.20 -8.18
C GLU A 481 -11.77 -18.84 -7.87
N ALA A 482 -12.60 -18.77 -6.82
CA ALA A 482 -13.14 -17.51 -6.34
C ALA A 482 -12.04 -16.59 -5.81
N SER A 483 -11.10 -17.14 -5.03
CA SER A 483 -9.92 -16.40 -4.57
C SER A 483 -9.08 -15.88 -5.75
N LEU A 484 -8.82 -16.71 -6.77
CA LEU A 484 -8.03 -16.34 -7.95
C LEU A 484 -8.70 -15.29 -8.87
N ARG A 485 -10.02 -15.12 -8.78
CA ARG A 485 -10.72 -14.02 -9.51
C ARG A 485 -10.42 -12.66 -8.89
N ASN A 486 -10.41 -12.60 -7.55
CA ASN A 486 -10.20 -11.35 -6.82
C ASN A 486 -8.71 -11.07 -6.50
N ASN A 487 -7.90 -12.12 -6.47
CA ASN A 487 -6.47 -12.08 -6.18
C ASN A 487 -5.72 -12.94 -7.22
N PRO A 488 -5.54 -12.44 -8.44
CA PRO A 488 -4.90 -13.21 -9.52
C PRO A 488 -3.47 -13.64 -9.15
N ASN A 489 -3.07 -14.79 -9.68
CA ASN A 489 -1.71 -15.32 -9.53
C ASN A 489 -1.24 -15.49 -8.07
N ARG A 490 -2.17 -15.74 -7.12
CA ARG A 490 -1.78 -16.12 -5.76
C ARG A 490 -1.21 -17.53 -5.75
N TYR A 491 -0.02 -17.67 -5.15
CA TYR A 491 0.70 -18.93 -5.07
C TYR A 491 -0.12 -20.05 -4.40
N ARG A 492 -0.63 -19.78 -3.19
CA ARG A 492 -1.37 -20.78 -2.41
C ARG A 492 -2.71 -21.14 -3.05
N SER A 493 -3.41 -20.18 -3.63
CA SER A 493 -4.65 -20.46 -4.36
C SER A 493 -4.41 -21.32 -5.61
N LEU A 494 -3.31 -21.10 -6.35
CA LEU A 494 -2.92 -21.96 -7.49
C LEU A 494 -2.56 -23.37 -7.04
N ALA A 495 -1.75 -23.50 -5.98
CA ALA A 495 -1.38 -24.80 -5.43
C ALA A 495 -2.60 -25.57 -4.88
N GLY A 496 -3.50 -24.87 -4.18
CA GLY A 496 -4.73 -25.44 -3.66
C GLY A 496 -5.71 -25.88 -4.75
N ALA A 497 -5.89 -25.04 -5.79
CA ALA A 497 -6.73 -25.37 -6.93
C ALA A 497 -6.21 -26.60 -7.70
N ALA A 498 -4.89 -26.70 -7.90
CA ALA A 498 -4.26 -27.85 -8.52
C ALA A 498 -4.53 -29.15 -7.74
N LYS A 499 -4.29 -29.14 -6.41
CA LYS A 499 -4.56 -30.28 -5.52
C LYS A 499 -6.04 -30.64 -5.48
N ALA A 500 -6.92 -29.65 -5.47
CA ALA A 500 -8.36 -29.88 -5.46
C ALA A 500 -8.83 -30.55 -6.77
N ALA A 501 -8.37 -30.03 -7.93
CA ALA A 501 -8.66 -30.62 -9.23
C ALA A 501 -8.11 -32.06 -9.37
N GLU A 502 -6.90 -32.32 -8.90
CA GLU A 502 -6.31 -33.66 -8.86
C GLU A 502 -7.17 -34.63 -8.03
N ARG A 503 -7.61 -34.22 -6.81
CA ARG A 503 -8.47 -35.05 -5.94
C ARG A 503 -9.88 -35.27 -6.50
N THR A 504 -10.37 -34.40 -7.39
CA THR A 504 -11.65 -34.63 -8.10
C THR A 504 -11.51 -35.50 -9.33
N GLY A 505 -10.28 -35.84 -9.75
CA GLY A 505 -9.98 -36.60 -10.95
C GLY A 505 -9.98 -35.76 -12.24
N ASP A 506 -10.13 -34.44 -12.17
CA ASP A 506 -10.02 -33.56 -13.35
C ASP A 506 -8.53 -33.28 -13.66
N GLN A 507 -7.92 -34.24 -14.36
CA GLN A 507 -6.50 -34.18 -14.71
C GLN A 507 -6.16 -32.99 -15.62
N ALA A 508 -7.08 -32.56 -16.47
CA ALA A 508 -6.85 -31.45 -17.38
C ALA A 508 -6.79 -30.12 -16.62
N GLN A 509 -7.67 -29.94 -15.65
CA GLN A 509 -7.70 -28.76 -14.81
C GLN A 509 -6.52 -28.75 -13.82
N ALA A 510 -6.20 -29.89 -13.22
CA ALA A 510 -5.03 -30.03 -12.34
C ALA A 510 -3.74 -29.67 -13.09
N ARG A 511 -3.54 -30.19 -14.31
CA ARG A 511 -2.38 -29.84 -15.16
C ARG A 511 -2.29 -28.34 -15.41
N ARG A 512 -3.37 -27.67 -15.77
CA ARG A 512 -3.38 -26.21 -16.01
C ARG A 512 -2.96 -25.41 -14.78
N TYR A 513 -3.43 -25.77 -13.59
CA TYR A 513 -3.05 -25.07 -12.37
C TYR A 513 -1.60 -25.37 -11.97
N TYR A 514 -1.13 -26.60 -12.12
CA TYR A 514 0.28 -26.94 -11.87
C TYR A 514 1.22 -26.24 -12.85
N GLU A 515 0.89 -26.11 -14.13
CA GLU A 515 1.67 -25.36 -15.11
C GLU A 515 1.75 -23.87 -14.74
N ARG A 516 0.63 -23.28 -14.33
CA ARG A 516 0.60 -21.89 -13.84
C ARG A 516 1.46 -21.71 -12.58
N LEU A 517 1.38 -22.63 -11.63
CA LEU A 517 2.18 -22.58 -10.39
C LEU A 517 3.68 -22.68 -10.69
N VAL A 518 4.09 -23.61 -11.55
CA VAL A 518 5.51 -23.77 -11.95
C VAL A 518 6.01 -22.53 -12.69
N THR A 519 5.18 -21.94 -13.55
CA THR A 519 5.51 -20.70 -14.27
C THR A 519 5.67 -19.53 -13.29
N LEU A 520 4.74 -19.37 -12.36
CA LEU A 520 4.79 -18.34 -11.33
C LEU A 520 6.05 -18.46 -10.47
N ALA A 521 6.40 -19.68 -10.05
CA ALA A 521 7.54 -19.99 -9.21
C ALA A 521 8.84 -20.25 -10.01
N ALA A 522 8.93 -19.80 -11.27
CA ALA A 522 10.11 -20.06 -12.10
C ALA A 522 11.41 -19.47 -11.55
N ARG A 523 11.31 -18.41 -10.74
CA ARG A 523 12.43 -17.76 -10.07
C ARG A 523 12.46 -18.01 -8.55
N ALA A 524 11.77 -19.06 -8.08
CA ALA A 524 11.78 -19.43 -6.68
C ALA A 524 13.22 -19.72 -6.21
N ASP A 525 13.56 -19.21 -5.02
CA ASP A 525 14.89 -19.36 -4.41
C ASP A 525 14.92 -20.45 -3.33
N GLY A 526 13.83 -21.16 -3.17
CA GLY A 526 13.62 -22.24 -2.22
C GLY A 526 12.92 -23.47 -2.82
N ALA A 527 12.93 -24.58 -2.08
CA ALA A 527 12.31 -25.83 -2.47
C ALA A 527 10.95 -26.01 -1.78
N ARG A 528 9.93 -25.25 -2.22
CA ARG A 528 8.56 -25.46 -1.71
C ARG A 528 7.99 -26.78 -2.20
N SER A 529 7.42 -27.56 -1.29
CA SER A 529 6.84 -28.89 -1.58
C SER A 529 5.80 -28.86 -2.67
N ASP A 530 4.99 -27.80 -2.77
CA ASP A 530 3.96 -27.64 -3.79
C ASP A 530 4.54 -27.54 -5.22
N VAL A 531 5.68 -26.81 -5.38
CA VAL A 531 6.37 -26.71 -6.68
C VAL A 531 7.03 -28.04 -7.05
N ILE A 532 7.58 -28.75 -6.07
CA ILE A 532 8.15 -30.10 -6.29
C ILE A 532 7.05 -31.04 -6.75
N ALA A 533 5.93 -31.10 -6.06
CA ALA A 533 4.78 -31.92 -6.42
C ALA A 533 4.22 -31.56 -7.81
N ALA A 534 4.12 -30.27 -8.11
CA ALA A 534 3.68 -29.78 -9.43
C ALA A 534 4.59 -30.27 -10.56
N LYS A 535 5.91 -30.17 -10.39
CA LYS A 535 6.89 -30.66 -11.37
C LYS A 535 6.83 -32.18 -11.53
N GLN A 536 6.64 -32.94 -10.44
CA GLN A 536 6.47 -34.39 -10.52
C GLN A 536 5.19 -34.78 -11.27
N TYR A 537 4.07 -34.14 -10.95
CA TYR A 537 2.80 -34.35 -11.64
C TYR A 537 2.90 -34.08 -13.15
N LEU A 538 3.52 -32.97 -13.53
CA LEU A 538 3.71 -32.59 -14.93
C LEU A 538 4.66 -33.52 -15.68
N ALA A 539 5.63 -34.13 -14.99
CA ALA A 539 6.53 -35.14 -15.54
C ALA A 539 5.89 -36.53 -15.65
N GLY A 540 4.65 -36.72 -15.19
CA GLY A 540 3.97 -38.03 -15.19
C GLY A 540 4.52 -39.00 -14.14
N ARG A 541 5.05 -38.51 -13.01
CA ARG A 541 5.66 -39.30 -11.93
C ARG A 541 4.86 -39.22 -10.64
#